data_36d8e84be82cda21361865b4bba6c340
#
_entry.id   36d8e84be82cda21361865b4bba6c340
#
_cell.length_a   1.000
_cell.length_b   1.000
_cell.length_c   1.000
_cell.angle_alpha   90.00
_cell.angle_beta   90.00
_cell.angle_gamma   90.00
#
_symmetry.space_group_name_H-M   'P 1'
#
loop_
_entity.id
_entity.type
_entity.pdbx_description
1 polymer ?
#
loop_
_entity_poly.entity_id
_entity_poly.type
_entity_poly.pdbx_seq_one_letter_code
_entity_poly.pdbx_strand_id
1 'polypeptide(L)'
;AEKTELFVFSDAAKKEADAAKVQEIREYVGTVQGFANVSLIVRKENYGLARNVIEGVTEIVNRYGRVIVLEDDLVTNRYFLRFMNDGLDRYEKEKQVTGVTGFSFLDDRTDYDSESYLCGLTGTSWSWATWADRWSYFDAEALGWEKLKTDTAYRRRFNYDNTYNFYQLLKMQKQDEKTNSWAIRWYWTNFKRDGYI
;
A
#
# COMPACT_ATOMS: atom_id res chain seq x y z
N ALA A 1 2.02 6.31 -19.59
CA ALA A 1 0.83 6.45 -18.73
C ALA A 1 -0.50 6.64 -19.52
N GLU A 2 -0.45 6.85 -20.83
CA GLU A 2 -1.61 7.18 -21.69
C GLU A 2 -2.78 6.18 -21.66
N LYS A 3 -2.55 4.94 -21.20
CA LYS A 3 -3.58 3.90 -21.02
C LYS A 3 -4.00 3.71 -19.56
N THR A 4 -3.43 4.48 -18.64
CA THR A 4 -3.67 4.36 -17.20
C THR A 4 -4.59 5.49 -16.75
N GLU A 5 -5.62 5.18 -15.99
CA GLU A 5 -6.42 6.17 -15.28
C GLU A 5 -5.73 6.53 -13.95
N LEU A 6 -5.61 7.81 -13.68
CA LEU A 6 -5.06 8.34 -12.43
C LEU A 6 -6.20 8.85 -11.53
N PHE A 7 -6.25 8.34 -10.31
CA PHE A 7 -7.15 8.81 -9.26
C PHE A 7 -6.34 9.44 -8.15
N VAL A 8 -6.55 10.72 -7.88
CA VAL A 8 -5.88 11.45 -6.81
C VAL A 8 -6.89 11.70 -5.68
N PHE A 9 -6.68 11.07 -4.54
CA PHE A 9 -7.50 11.24 -3.36
C PHE A 9 -6.92 12.35 -2.49
N SER A 10 -7.44 13.57 -2.65
CA SER A 10 -7.00 14.75 -1.89
C SER A 10 -7.78 14.88 -0.60
N ASP A 11 -7.11 14.71 0.53
CA ASP A 11 -7.70 14.94 1.85
C ASP A 11 -8.03 16.43 2.08
N ALA A 12 -8.92 16.71 3.02
CA ALA A 12 -9.14 18.08 3.46
C ALA A 12 -8.01 18.54 4.39
N ALA A 13 -7.79 19.84 4.46
CA ALA A 13 -6.82 20.40 5.36
C ALA A 13 -7.12 20.02 6.83
N LYS A 14 -6.10 19.57 7.55
CA LYS A 14 -6.23 19.24 8.98
C LYS A 14 -6.34 20.50 9.85
N LYS A 15 -5.76 21.59 9.39
CA LYS A 15 -5.78 22.90 10.04
C LYS A 15 -6.16 23.95 9.02
N GLU A 16 -6.86 24.99 9.44
CA GLU A 16 -7.22 26.12 8.59
C GLU A 16 -6.01 26.74 7.87
N ALA A 17 -4.88 26.83 8.56
CA ALA A 17 -3.64 27.35 7.98
C ALA A 17 -3.11 26.57 6.77
N ASP A 18 -3.52 25.30 6.59
CA ASP A 18 -3.08 24.45 5.49
C ASP A 18 -4.05 24.50 4.30
N ALA A 19 -5.22 25.13 4.45
CA ALA A 19 -6.27 25.11 3.43
C ALA A 19 -5.80 25.67 2.07
N ALA A 20 -5.04 26.77 2.08
CA ALA A 20 -4.51 27.38 0.86
C ALA A 20 -3.54 26.45 0.12
N LYS A 21 -2.67 25.73 0.84
CA LYS A 21 -1.73 24.75 0.25
C LYS A 21 -2.46 23.57 -0.35
N VAL A 22 -3.48 23.05 0.34
CA VAL A 22 -4.32 21.97 -0.19
C VAL A 22 -5.00 22.39 -1.48
N GLN A 23 -5.50 23.63 -1.54
CA GLN A 23 -6.13 24.15 -2.74
C GLN A 23 -5.13 24.30 -3.90
N GLU A 24 -3.93 24.80 -3.64
CA GLU A 24 -2.84 24.90 -4.63
C GLU A 24 -2.50 23.52 -5.22
N ILE A 25 -2.38 22.48 -4.38
CA ILE A 25 -2.13 21.11 -4.84
C ILE A 25 -3.29 20.61 -5.72
N ARG A 26 -4.53 20.88 -5.35
CA ARG A 26 -5.71 20.49 -6.15
C ARG A 26 -5.73 21.15 -7.52
N GLU A 27 -5.36 22.42 -7.60
CA GLU A 27 -5.22 23.17 -8.85
C GLU A 27 -4.10 22.57 -9.70
N TYR A 28 -2.95 22.25 -9.09
CA TYR A 28 -1.86 21.56 -9.79
C TYR A 28 -2.29 20.23 -10.36
N VAL A 29 -3.01 19.39 -9.61
CA VAL A 29 -3.53 18.10 -10.10
C VAL A 29 -4.41 18.29 -11.33
N GLY A 30 -5.18 19.37 -11.41
CA GLY A 30 -5.98 19.73 -12.57
C GLY A 30 -5.17 20.01 -13.85
N THR A 31 -3.86 20.27 -13.72
CA THR A 31 -2.96 20.48 -14.86
C THR A 31 -2.23 19.22 -15.33
N VAL A 32 -2.32 18.11 -14.58
CA VAL A 32 -1.62 16.85 -14.88
C VAL A 32 -2.14 16.24 -16.16
N GLN A 33 -1.23 15.89 -17.06
CA GLN A 33 -1.51 15.30 -18.37
C GLN A 33 -0.72 14.00 -18.58
N GLY A 34 -0.98 13.32 -19.70
CA GLY A 34 -0.27 12.10 -20.08
C GLY A 34 -0.87 10.79 -19.53
N PHE A 35 -2.03 10.88 -18.85
CA PHE A 35 -2.86 9.75 -18.45
C PHE A 35 -4.10 9.64 -19.34
N ALA A 36 -4.73 8.45 -19.38
CA ALA A 36 -5.98 8.26 -20.08
C ALA A 36 -7.10 9.15 -19.49
N ASN A 37 -7.10 9.29 -18.19
CA ASN A 37 -7.95 10.21 -17.44
C ASN A 37 -7.28 10.57 -16.11
N VAL A 38 -7.56 11.77 -15.59
CA VAL A 38 -7.14 12.22 -14.26
C VAL A 38 -8.40 12.61 -13.48
N SER A 39 -8.66 11.91 -12.40
CA SER A 39 -9.79 12.14 -11.51
C SER A 39 -9.32 12.60 -10.15
N LEU A 40 -9.68 13.82 -9.77
CA LEU A 40 -9.43 14.37 -8.44
C LEU A 40 -10.64 14.09 -7.53
N ILE A 41 -10.44 13.28 -6.50
CA ILE A 41 -11.43 12.97 -5.47
C ILE A 41 -11.13 13.82 -4.23
N VAL A 42 -11.96 14.83 -4.01
CA VAL A 42 -11.82 15.80 -2.92
C VAL A 42 -12.61 15.32 -1.70
N ARG A 43 -11.93 15.12 -0.58
CA ARG A 43 -12.60 14.84 0.70
C ARG A 43 -13.14 16.14 1.29
N LYS A 44 -14.36 16.08 1.85
CA LYS A 44 -15.02 17.23 2.48
C LYS A 44 -14.49 17.54 3.88
N GLU A 45 -13.99 16.53 4.57
CA GLU A 45 -13.37 16.61 5.89
C GLU A 45 -12.02 15.88 5.88
N ASN A 46 -11.16 16.12 6.87
CA ASN A 46 -9.88 15.45 6.97
C ASN A 46 -10.08 14.00 7.46
N TYR A 47 -9.83 13.04 6.58
CA TYR A 47 -9.91 11.60 6.87
C TYR A 47 -8.64 11.07 7.57
N GLY A 48 -7.54 11.75 7.37
CA GLY A 48 -6.21 11.25 7.73
C GLY A 48 -5.75 10.11 6.82
N LEU A 49 -4.44 9.86 6.82
CA LEU A 49 -3.78 8.95 5.87
C LEU A 49 -4.46 7.57 5.80
N ALA A 50 -4.62 6.92 6.95
CA ALA A 50 -5.09 5.53 6.95
C ALA A 50 -6.49 5.35 6.38
N ARG A 51 -7.46 6.19 6.78
CA ARG A 51 -8.82 6.12 6.26
C ARG A 51 -8.85 6.47 4.77
N ASN A 52 -8.09 7.49 4.36
CA ASN A 52 -8.07 7.91 2.97
C ASN A 52 -7.49 6.82 2.05
N VAL A 53 -6.41 6.15 2.46
CA VAL A 53 -5.84 5.02 1.71
C VAL A 53 -6.80 3.83 1.68
N ILE A 54 -7.35 3.42 2.83
CA ILE A 54 -8.24 2.25 2.90
C ILE A 54 -9.49 2.45 2.02
N GLU A 55 -10.15 3.60 2.15
CA GLU A 55 -11.36 3.88 1.35
C GLU A 55 -11.02 4.05 -0.13
N GLY A 56 -9.93 4.75 -0.47
CA GLY A 56 -9.50 4.94 -1.85
C GLY A 56 -9.16 3.62 -2.54
N VAL A 57 -8.36 2.78 -1.89
CA VAL A 57 -8.03 1.45 -2.43
C VAL A 57 -9.30 0.60 -2.59
N THR A 58 -10.16 0.58 -1.58
CA THR A 58 -11.41 -0.18 -1.63
C THR A 58 -12.32 0.27 -2.77
N GLU A 59 -12.45 1.57 -2.98
CA GLU A 59 -13.23 2.13 -4.09
C GLU A 59 -12.68 1.67 -5.45
N ILE A 60 -11.36 1.82 -5.65
CA ILE A 60 -10.74 1.51 -6.95
C ILE A 60 -10.71 0.00 -7.23
N VAL A 61 -10.36 -0.85 -6.26
CA VAL A 61 -10.35 -2.30 -6.50
C VAL A 61 -11.75 -2.86 -6.77
N ASN A 62 -12.77 -2.32 -6.12
CA ASN A 62 -14.15 -2.75 -6.35
C ASN A 62 -14.67 -2.33 -7.74
N ARG A 63 -14.18 -1.22 -8.27
CA ARG A 63 -14.56 -0.71 -9.58
C ARG A 63 -13.79 -1.35 -10.72
N TYR A 64 -12.48 -1.57 -10.54
CA TYR A 64 -11.57 -1.98 -11.62
C TYR A 64 -10.96 -3.37 -11.42
N GLY A 65 -11.20 -4.02 -10.28
CA GLY A 65 -10.67 -5.33 -9.96
C GLY A 65 -9.22 -5.33 -9.48
N ARG A 66 -8.47 -4.26 -9.72
CA ARG A 66 -7.06 -4.10 -9.32
C ARG A 66 -6.69 -2.62 -9.17
N VAL A 67 -5.59 -2.36 -8.46
CA VAL A 67 -5.10 -1.00 -8.21
C VAL A 67 -3.58 -0.98 -8.08
N ILE A 68 -2.95 0.10 -8.54
CA ILE A 68 -1.59 0.50 -8.22
C ILE A 68 -1.68 1.70 -7.29
N VAL A 69 -1.00 1.64 -6.14
CA VAL A 69 -1.05 2.67 -5.10
C VAL A 69 0.30 3.35 -4.97
N LEU A 70 0.28 4.66 -4.94
CA LEU A 70 1.42 5.53 -4.68
C LEU A 70 1.06 6.53 -3.60
N GLU A 71 2.01 6.86 -2.74
CA GLU A 71 1.96 8.02 -1.85
C GLU A 71 2.65 9.22 -2.52
N ASP A 72 2.36 10.42 -2.08
CA ASP A 72 2.76 11.68 -2.71
C ASP A 72 4.25 12.03 -2.55
N ASP A 73 4.97 11.32 -1.70
CA ASP A 73 6.41 11.46 -1.45
C ASP A 73 7.28 10.48 -2.25
N LEU A 74 6.70 9.75 -3.22
CA LEU A 74 7.41 8.75 -4.00
C LEU A 74 7.77 9.25 -5.41
N VAL A 75 9.00 8.99 -5.83
CA VAL A 75 9.47 9.21 -7.18
C VAL A 75 9.70 7.89 -7.87
N THR A 76 9.05 7.69 -9.01
CA THR A 76 9.12 6.45 -9.79
C THR A 76 10.02 6.60 -11.02
N ASN A 77 10.61 5.49 -11.47
CA ASN A 77 11.27 5.47 -12.75
C ASN A 77 10.27 5.32 -13.91
N ARG A 78 10.72 5.52 -15.14
CA ARG A 78 9.88 5.48 -16.34
C ARG A 78 9.24 4.11 -16.64
N TYR A 79 9.76 3.03 -16.07
CA TYR A 79 9.25 1.67 -16.27
C TYR A 79 8.26 1.22 -15.21
N PHE A 80 8.08 2.01 -14.17
CA PHE A 80 7.27 1.66 -13.00
C PHE A 80 5.88 1.13 -13.37
N LEU A 81 5.08 1.90 -14.11
CA LEU A 81 3.73 1.48 -14.47
C LEU A 81 3.70 0.20 -15.31
N ARG A 82 4.67 0.01 -16.18
CA ARG A 82 4.81 -1.22 -16.97
C ARG A 82 5.08 -2.41 -16.04
N PHE A 83 6.09 -2.30 -15.19
CA PHE A 83 6.44 -3.34 -14.23
C PHE A 83 5.26 -3.74 -13.35
N MET A 84 4.55 -2.76 -12.77
CA MET A 84 3.40 -3.01 -11.91
C MET A 84 2.25 -3.70 -12.66
N ASN A 85 1.95 -3.30 -13.89
CA ASN A 85 0.91 -3.95 -14.69
C ASN A 85 1.32 -5.35 -15.13
N ASP A 86 2.55 -5.55 -15.60
CA ASP A 86 3.08 -6.86 -15.98
C ASP A 86 3.03 -7.84 -14.79
N GLY A 87 3.36 -7.38 -13.58
CA GLY A 87 3.23 -8.13 -12.34
C GLY A 87 1.78 -8.47 -11.99
N LEU A 88 0.87 -7.50 -12.11
CA LEU A 88 -0.55 -7.72 -11.89
C LEU A 88 -1.14 -8.73 -12.88
N ASP A 89 -0.75 -8.69 -14.16
CA ASP A 89 -1.23 -9.63 -15.18
C ASP A 89 -0.64 -11.03 -14.93
N ARG A 90 0.66 -11.13 -14.66
CA ARG A 90 1.37 -12.39 -14.45
C ARG A 90 0.83 -13.18 -13.27
N TYR A 91 0.59 -12.52 -12.13
CA TYR A 91 0.24 -13.19 -10.87
C TYR A 91 -1.25 -13.14 -10.52
N GLU A 92 -2.11 -12.71 -11.43
CA GLU A 92 -3.56 -12.62 -11.18
C GLU A 92 -4.17 -13.94 -10.68
N LYS A 93 -3.71 -15.08 -11.23
CA LYS A 93 -4.21 -16.41 -10.88
C LYS A 93 -3.51 -17.02 -9.67
N GLU A 94 -2.36 -16.50 -9.27
CA GLU A 94 -1.55 -17.00 -8.16
C GLU A 94 -2.03 -16.40 -6.84
N LYS A 95 -3.02 -17.06 -6.21
CA LYS A 95 -3.73 -16.48 -5.04
C LYS A 95 -2.87 -16.27 -3.80
N GLN A 96 -1.72 -16.91 -3.70
CA GLN A 96 -0.74 -16.66 -2.66
C GLN A 96 0.07 -15.38 -2.89
N VAL A 97 0.14 -14.89 -4.13
CA VAL A 97 0.72 -13.57 -4.40
C VAL A 97 -0.34 -12.52 -4.04
N THR A 98 -0.08 -11.77 -2.99
CA THR A 98 -1.03 -10.80 -2.43
C THR A 98 -0.84 -9.39 -2.97
N GLY A 99 0.32 -9.12 -3.55
CA GLY A 99 0.62 -7.82 -4.14
C GLY A 99 1.84 -7.85 -5.04
N VAL A 100 2.09 -6.72 -5.67
CA VAL A 100 3.30 -6.40 -6.42
C VAL A 100 3.88 -5.14 -5.81
N THR A 101 5.19 -5.09 -5.55
CA THR A 101 5.85 -3.88 -5.04
C THR A 101 6.83 -3.32 -6.06
N GLY A 102 6.85 -2.00 -6.18
CA GLY A 102 7.85 -1.28 -6.99
C GLY A 102 9.09 -0.89 -6.19
N PHE A 103 9.16 -1.28 -4.93
CA PHE A 103 10.28 -1.00 -4.04
C PHE A 103 11.01 -2.29 -3.64
N SER A 104 12.34 -2.24 -3.62
CA SER A 104 13.18 -3.35 -3.18
C SER A 104 14.18 -2.88 -2.13
N PHE A 105 14.39 -3.69 -1.10
CA PHE A 105 15.50 -3.54 -0.14
C PHE A 105 16.79 -4.20 -0.64
N LEU A 106 16.74 -4.86 -1.79
CA LEU A 106 17.90 -5.53 -2.36
C LEU A 106 18.86 -4.48 -2.91
N ASP A 107 20.14 -4.67 -2.57
CA ASP A 107 21.22 -3.86 -3.08
C ASP A 107 21.50 -4.21 -4.56
N ASP A 108 21.76 -3.22 -5.40
CA ASP A 108 22.18 -3.37 -6.79
C ASP A 108 23.52 -4.10 -6.98
N ARG A 109 24.27 -4.33 -5.87
CA ARG A 109 25.51 -5.13 -5.83
C ARG A 109 25.27 -6.63 -5.77
N THR A 110 24.05 -7.11 -5.70
CA THR A 110 23.74 -8.53 -5.65
C THR A 110 23.58 -9.09 -7.07
N ASP A 111 24.33 -10.15 -7.37
CA ASP A 111 24.24 -10.89 -8.64
C ASP A 111 22.96 -11.73 -8.68
N TYR A 112 21.85 -11.08 -9.02
CA TYR A 112 20.58 -11.77 -9.25
C TYR A 112 20.38 -12.02 -10.74
N ASP A 113 20.04 -13.24 -11.11
CA ASP A 113 19.77 -13.65 -12.49
C ASP A 113 18.36 -13.24 -12.99
N SER A 114 17.54 -12.65 -12.13
CA SER A 114 16.15 -12.29 -12.43
C SER A 114 15.88 -10.81 -12.20
N GLU A 115 14.98 -10.26 -13.00
CA GLU A 115 14.53 -8.87 -12.87
C GLU A 115 13.47 -8.65 -11.78
N SER A 116 12.93 -9.74 -11.22
CA SER A 116 11.93 -9.70 -10.14
C SER A 116 11.97 -10.95 -9.27
N TYR A 117 11.53 -10.82 -8.02
CA TYR A 117 11.56 -11.89 -7.01
C TYR A 117 10.24 -11.95 -6.26
N LEU A 118 9.87 -13.17 -5.82
CA LEU A 118 8.79 -13.35 -4.85
C LEU A 118 9.38 -13.31 -3.45
N CYS A 119 8.92 -12.38 -2.64
CA CYS A 119 9.30 -12.27 -1.24
C CYS A 119 8.23 -12.83 -0.33
N GLY A 120 8.61 -13.74 0.56
CA GLY A 120 7.70 -14.44 1.46
C GLY A 120 7.13 -13.62 2.61
N LEU A 121 7.55 -12.40 2.80
CA LEU A 121 7.03 -11.48 3.84
C LEU A 121 7.46 -10.07 3.49
N THR A 122 6.59 -9.32 2.87
CA THR A 122 6.91 -7.93 2.67
C THR A 122 5.70 -7.07 2.91
N GLY A 123 5.84 -6.17 3.80
CA GLY A 123 4.92 -5.11 4.01
C GLY A 123 5.51 -3.80 3.51
N THR A 124 5.93 -3.70 2.25
CA THR A 124 6.27 -2.38 1.77
C THR A 124 4.99 -1.63 1.46
N SER A 125 4.84 -0.47 2.07
CA SER A 125 3.80 0.48 1.73
C SER A 125 4.23 1.43 0.61
N TRP A 126 5.48 1.32 0.16
CA TRP A 126 6.06 2.20 -0.84
C TRP A 126 5.84 1.63 -2.23
N SER A 127 4.94 2.25 -2.99
CA SER A 127 4.55 1.83 -4.33
C SER A 127 4.17 0.34 -4.43
N TRP A 128 2.92 0.03 -4.33
CA TRP A 128 2.42 -1.33 -4.34
C TRP A 128 1.16 -1.47 -5.20
N ALA A 129 0.83 -2.68 -5.55
CA ALA A 129 -0.38 -3.01 -6.29
C ALA A 129 -1.02 -4.28 -5.76
N THR A 130 -2.34 -4.41 -5.92
CA THR A 130 -3.08 -5.59 -5.51
C THR A 130 -4.38 -5.73 -6.33
N TRP A 131 -5.12 -6.80 -6.07
CA TRP A 131 -6.39 -7.13 -6.69
C TRP A 131 -7.53 -7.08 -5.68
N ALA A 132 -8.75 -6.94 -6.15
CA ALA A 132 -9.95 -6.86 -5.31
C ALA A 132 -10.11 -8.08 -4.40
N ASP A 133 -9.87 -9.28 -4.91
CA ASP A 133 -10.02 -10.52 -4.14
C ASP A 133 -8.95 -10.69 -3.06
N ARG A 134 -7.75 -10.09 -3.22
CA ARG A 134 -6.72 -10.04 -2.16
C ARG A 134 -7.04 -8.95 -1.14
N TRP A 135 -7.42 -7.77 -1.63
CA TRP A 135 -7.80 -6.66 -0.76
C TRP A 135 -9.04 -6.95 0.09
N SER A 136 -9.96 -7.79 -0.40
CA SER A 136 -11.15 -8.20 0.37
C SER A 136 -10.83 -8.87 1.72
N TYR A 137 -9.59 -9.34 1.91
CA TYR A 137 -9.12 -9.88 3.18
C TYR A 137 -8.53 -8.84 4.13
N PHE A 138 -8.45 -7.56 3.72
CA PHE A 138 -7.89 -6.52 4.56
C PHE A 138 -8.56 -6.49 5.93
N ASP A 139 -7.77 -6.73 6.96
CA ASP A 139 -8.23 -6.83 8.35
C ASP A 139 -7.93 -5.53 9.09
N ALA A 140 -8.89 -4.61 9.07
CA ALA A 140 -8.78 -3.32 9.73
C ALA A 140 -8.59 -3.44 11.26
N GLU A 141 -9.09 -4.52 11.86
CA GLU A 141 -9.02 -4.77 13.29
C GLU A 141 -7.80 -5.61 13.71
N ALA A 142 -7.03 -6.10 12.73
CA ALA A 142 -5.88 -6.98 12.98
C ALA A 142 -6.22 -8.15 13.92
N LEU A 143 -7.33 -8.84 13.64
CA LEU A 143 -7.83 -9.93 14.49
C LEU A 143 -6.80 -11.05 14.64
N GLY A 144 -6.68 -11.58 15.85
CA GLY A 144 -5.78 -12.68 16.19
C GLY A 144 -4.31 -12.26 16.42
N TRP A 145 -4.00 -10.95 16.41
CA TRP A 145 -2.66 -10.46 16.69
C TRP A 145 -2.11 -10.85 18.06
N GLU A 146 -2.99 -11.22 19.00
CA GLU A 146 -2.65 -11.67 20.35
C GLU A 146 -1.73 -12.90 20.33
N LYS A 147 -1.81 -13.73 19.30
CA LYS A 147 -0.89 -14.85 19.10
C LYS A 147 0.58 -14.43 19.11
N LEU A 148 0.88 -13.23 18.61
CA LEU A 148 2.24 -12.68 18.64
C LEU A 148 2.77 -12.42 20.05
N LYS A 149 1.90 -12.30 21.05
CA LYS A 149 2.31 -12.09 22.46
C LYS A 149 2.87 -13.38 23.07
N THR A 150 2.26 -14.51 22.75
CA THR A 150 2.51 -15.80 23.41
C THR A 150 3.38 -16.74 22.58
N ASP A 151 3.33 -16.66 21.26
CA ASP A 151 4.10 -17.50 20.34
C ASP A 151 5.35 -16.74 19.85
N THR A 152 6.49 -17.04 20.45
CA THR A 152 7.77 -16.37 20.14
C THR A 152 8.29 -16.73 18.75
N ALA A 153 8.06 -17.96 18.27
CA ALA A 153 8.48 -18.36 16.93
C ALA A 153 7.64 -17.66 15.86
N TYR A 154 6.32 -17.57 16.09
CA TYR A 154 5.42 -16.84 15.20
C TYR A 154 5.73 -15.35 15.15
N ARG A 155 6.04 -14.72 16.32
CA ARG A 155 6.47 -13.34 16.40
C ARG A 155 7.81 -13.11 15.71
N ARG A 156 8.79 -14.02 15.86
CA ARG A 156 10.09 -13.93 15.19
C ARG A 156 9.89 -13.91 13.67
N ARG A 157 9.06 -14.79 13.12
CA ARG A 157 8.71 -14.80 11.69
C ARG A 157 8.02 -13.49 11.27
N PHE A 158 7.07 -12.98 12.08
CA PHE A 158 6.40 -11.70 11.82
C PHE A 158 7.38 -10.52 11.81
N ASN A 159 8.41 -10.56 12.64
CA ASN A 159 9.47 -9.57 12.71
C ASN A 159 10.59 -9.80 11.69
N TYR A 160 10.36 -10.62 10.67
CA TYR A 160 11.33 -10.92 9.64
C TYR A 160 12.66 -11.46 10.24
N ASP A 161 12.57 -12.54 11.00
CA ASP A 161 13.65 -13.11 11.79
C ASP A 161 14.31 -12.12 12.77
N ASN A 162 13.51 -11.18 13.30
CA ASN A 162 13.91 -10.09 14.19
C ASN A 162 14.79 -9.02 13.54
N THR A 163 14.83 -8.92 12.21
CA THR A 163 15.51 -7.83 11.52
C THR A 163 14.77 -6.50 11.66
N TYR A 164 13.44 -6.54 11.82
CA TYR A 164 12.62 -5.36 12.06
C TYR A 164 11.47 -5.65 13.04
N ASN A 165 11.16 -4.72 13.94
CA ASN A 165 10.19 -4.95 14.99
C ASN A 165 8.75 -4.57 14.59
N PHE A 166 8.19 -5.28 13.60
CA PHE A 166 6.81 -5.10 13.14
C PHE A 166 5.79 -5.37 14.24
N TYR A 167 6.10 -6.28 15.18
CA TYR A 167 5.24 -6.54 16.33
C TYR A 167 5.02 -5.28 17.17
N GLN A 168 6.06 -4.48 17.40
CA GLN A 168 5.92 -3.24 18.15
C GLN A 168 5.00 -2.25 17.43
N LEU A 169 5.13 -2.12 16.10
CA LEU A 169 4.24 -1.27 15.30
C LEU A 169 2.78 -1.71 15.40
N LEU A 170 2.53 -3.02 15.27
CA LEU A 170 1.18 -3.56 15.38
C LEU A 170 0.62 -3.41 16.81
N LYS A 171 1.46 -3.60 17.83
CA LYS A 171 1.09 -3.38 19.22
C LYS A 171 0.70 -1.92 19.47
N MET A 172 1.48 -0.97 18.98
CA MET A 172 1.15 0.46 19.07
C MET A 172 -0.18 0.76 18.37
N GLN A 173 -0.39 0.22 17.16
CA GLN A 173 -1.66 0.33 16.43
C GLN A 173 -2.86 -0.15 17.24
N LYS A 174 -2.71 -1.16 18.10
CA LYS A 174 -3.79 -1.74 18.90
C LYS A 174 -3.98 -1.08 20.28
N GLN A 175 -2.98 -0.41 20.81
CA GLN A 175 -2.95 0.12 22.18
C GLN A 175 -2.93 1.65 22.24
N ASP A 176 -2.54 2.31 21.17
CA ASP A 176 -2.44 3.76 21.10
C ASP A 176 -3.46 4.28 20.08
N GLU A 177 -4.50 4.97 20.55
CA GLU A 177 -5.52 5.58 19.70
C GLU A 177 -4.95 6.63 18.72
N LYS A 178 -3.75 7.16 18.98
CA LYS A 178 -3.08 8.12 18.08
C LYS A 178 -2.37 7.45 16.92
N THR A 179 -2.06 6.16 17.06
CA THR A 179 -1.41 5.39 16.01
C THR A 179 -2.46 4.78 15.09
N ASN A 180 -2.50 5.24 13.83
CA ASN A 180 -3.42 4.73 12.83
C ASN A 180 -2.67 4.40 11.53
N SER A 181 -2.04 3.22 11.50
CA SER A 181 -1.27 2.75 10.35
C SER A 181 -2.06 1.72 9.55
N TRP A 182 -2.44 2.05 8.32
CA TRP A 182 -3.02 1.10 7.38
C TRP A 182 -2.01 0.03 6.96
N ALA A 183 -0.75 0.42 6.80
CA ALA A 183 0.32 -0.44 6.26
C ALA A 183 0.62 -1.65 7.16
N ILE A 184 0.73 -1.46 8.49
CA ILE A 184 0.98 -2.59 9.40
C ILE A 184 -0.23 -3.55 9.47
N ARG A 185 -1.44 -3.06 9.25
CA ARG A 185 -2.66 -3.91 9.16
C ARG A 185 -2.69 -4.71 7.87
N TRP A 186 -2.25 -4.11 6.75
CA TRP A 186 -2.09 -4.81 5.48
C TRP A 186 -0.99 -5.87 5.57
N TYR A 187 0.15 -5.53 6.18
CA TYR A 187 1.21 -6.49 6.46
C TYR A 187 0.71 -7.67 7.31
N TRP A 188 -0.02 -7.40 8.39
CA TRP A 188 -0.64 -8.45 9.21
C TRP A 188 -1.60 -9.32 8.42
N THR A 189 -2.43 -8.73 7.58
CA THR A 189 -3.35 -9.45 6.71
C THR A 189 -2.62 -10.45 5.82
N ASN A 190 -1.57 -10.01 5.15
CA ASN A 190 -0.76 -10.84 4.26
C ASN A 190 0.02 -11.91 5.02
N PHE A 191 0.61 -11.55 6.16
CA PHE A 191 1.34 -12.47 7.02
C PHE A 191 0.47 -13.65 7.50
N LYS A 192 -0.76 -13.40 7.93
CA LYS A 192 -1.70 -14.47 8.35
C LYS A 192 -2.03 -15.46 7.25
N ARG A 193 -1.89 -15.07 6.02
CA ARG A 193 -2.25 -15.83 4.83
C ARG A 193 -1.04 -16.50 4.16
N ASP A 194 0.14 -16.37 4.76
CA ASP A 194 1.41 -16.80 4.15
C ASP A 194 1.58 -16.25 2.72
N GLY A 195 1.19 -14.98 2.52
CA GLY A 195 1.18 -14.32 1.23
C GLY A 195 2.58 -13.90 0.78
N TYR A 196 2.76 -13.88 -0.55
CA TYR A 196 3.96 -13.35 -1.22
C TYR A 196 3.68 -11.98 -1.83
N ILE A 197 4.74 -11.21 -2.04
CA ILE A 197 4.69 -9.96 -2.80
C ILE A 197 5.84 -9.88 -3.79
#